data_ab55747de292a30366c16573eb5317f2
#
_entry.id   ab55747de292a30366c16573eb5317f2
#
_cell.length_a   1.000
_cell.length_b   1.000
_cell.length_c   1.000
_cell.angle_alpha   90.00
_cell.angle_beta   90.00
_cell.angle_gamma   90.00
#
_symmetry.space_group_name_H-M   'P 1'
#
loop_
_entity.id
_entity.type
_entity.pdbx_description
1 polymer ?
#
loop_
_entity_poly.entity_id
_entity_poly.type
_entity_poly.pdbx_seq_one_letter_code
_entity_poly.pdbx_strand_id
1 'polypeptide(L)'
;MNRRAAALALVLMLAAASLPGPSLAKQPAGSGSTGVGQVFFPNPVAQLQDESLTDQKDADYPALQPAYRLRSLTNLDGSGYLCGDWVCVASETGDPAYSRTNTFTYNRHDDRFEQVMAYYWITVAQNYIQSLGFGSAFPGVNNHPQLVRLNQLGYDNSFATDHPKYELRFGKGGVDDAEDAEVILHEYGHALHFQSSPTFYGAGEESGAIGEGFGDYWAVDVTNILAPTPDPACVADWDSTSYTRGPIHCLRRLDTNKMYPADLDGEVHDDGEIWSHALWNLRTALGHVHADTAVLLSQIGQDNPTMPSLATDIVETVRDLYGNAEATAAQAAFADRGIL
;
A
#
# COMPACT_ATOMS: atom_id res chain seq x y z
N MET A 1 -21.73 -13.81 -19.91
CA MET A 1 -20.43 -14.44 -19.66
C MET A 1 -19.71 -13.50 -18.70
N ASN A 2 -19.42 -13.98 -17.50
CA ASN A 2 -18.86 -13.17 -16.44
C ASN A 2 -17.44 -12.68 -16.81
N ARG A 3 -17.11 -11.42 -16.58
CA ARG A 3 -15.75 -10.86 -16.83
C ARG A 3 -14.65 -11.66 -16.12
N ARG A 4 -14.97 -12.30 -15.00
CA ARG A 4 -14.11 -13.25 -14.26
C ARG A 4 -13.74 -14.48 -15.08
N ALA A 5 -14.68 -15.08 -15.80
CA ALA A 5 -14.43 -16.26 -16.63
C ALA A 5 -13.46 -15.96 -17.79
N ALA A 6 -13.48 -14.74 -18.31
CA ALA A 6 -12.57 -14.34 -19.39
C ALA A 6 -11.13 -14.09 -18.87
N ALA A 7 -10.97 -13.54 -17.66
CA ALA A 7 -9.67 -13.38 -17.03
C ALA A 7 -9.05 -14.73 -16.62
N LEU A 8 -9.85 -15.63 -16.05
CA LEU A 8 -9.39 -16.98 -15.67
C LEU A 8 -9.03 -17.84 -16.89
N ALA A 9 -9.78 -17.72 -17.99
CA ALA A 9 -9.49 -18.48 -19.21
C ALA A 9 -8.14 -18.07 -19.84
N LEU A 10 -7.72 -16.82 -19.67
CA LEU A 10 -6.41 -16.35 -20.15
C LEU A 10 -5.25 -16.90 -19.29
N VAL A 11 -5.47 -17.00 -17.98
CA VAL A 11 -4.47 -17.53 -17.02
C VAL A 11 -4.24 -19.04 -17.23
N LEU A 12 -5.30 -19.82 -17.50
CA LEU A 12 -5.19 -21.27 -17.73
C LEU A 12 -4.38 -21.62 -18.99
N MET A 13 -4.33 -20.75 -20.00
CA MET A 13 -3.49 -20.97 -21.19
C MET A 13 -1.99 -20.70 -20.95
N LEU A 14 -1.65 -19.90 -19.93
CA LEU A 14 -0.25 -19.58 -19.59
C LEU A 14 0.36 -20.54 -18.57
N ALA A 15 -0.44 -21.19 -17.74
CA ALA A 15 0.02 -22.11 -16.69
C ALA A 15 0.59 -23.45 -17.22
N ALA A 16 0.46 -23.75 -18.53
CA ALA A 16 1.05 -24.93 -19.15
C ALA A 16 2.51 -24.77 -19.59
N ALA A 17 3.09 -23.57 -19.43
CA ALA A 17 4.51 -23.34 -19.67
C ALA A 17 5.24 -23.34 -18.32
N SER A 18 6.13 -24.30 -18.09
CA SER A 18 7.03 -24.33 -16.94
C SER A 18 7.73 -22.98 -16.80
N LEU A 19 7.33 -22.18 -15.81
CA LEU A 19 7.94 -20.90 -15.53
C LEU A 19 9.38 -21.12 -15.07
N PRO A 20 10.40 -20.52 -15.72
CA PRO A 20 11.72 -20.42 -15.13
C PRO A 20 11.59 -19.58 -13.85
N GLY A 21 12.33 -19.95 -12.80
CA GLY A 21 12.40 -19.19 -11.56
C GLY A 21 12.71 -17.70 -11.80
N PRO A 22 12.50 -16.80 -10.80
CA PRO A 22 12.49 -15.37 -10.99
C PRO A 22 13.85 -14.88 -11.51
N SER A 23 14.01 -14.89 -12.81
CA SER A 23 14.88 -13.98 -13.50
C SER A 23 14.19 -12.62 -13.34
N LEU A 24 14.87 -11.64 -12.75
CA LEU A 24 14.46 -10.24 -12.80
C LEU A 24 14.14 -9.91 -14.26
N ALA A 25 12.87 -10.05 -14.63
CA ALA A 25 12.41 -9.70 -15.96
C ALA A 25 12.79 -8.23 -16.13
N LYS A 26 13.59 -7.98 -17.16
CA LYS A 26 13.97 -6.63 -17.57
C LYS A 26 12.66 -5.87 -17.76
N GLN A 27 12.35 -4.93 -16.84
CA GLN A 27 11.21 -4.03 -16.98
C GLN A 27 11.15 -3.54 -18.42
N PRO A 28 9.99 -3.46 -19.06
CA PRO A 28 9.86 -2.65 -20.26
C PRO A 28 10.43 -1.29 -19.89
N ALA A 29 11.43 -0.84 -20.62
CA ALA A 29 12.06 0.44 -20.38
C ALA A 29 10.94 1.51 -20.46
N GLY A 30 10.43 1.93 -19.32
CA GLY A 30 9.58 3.09 -19.23
C GLY A 30 10.34 4.24 -19.86
N SER A 31 9.71 4.99 -20.74
CA SER A 31 10.30 6.16 -21.40
C SER A 31 10.52 7.32 -20.43
N GLY A 32 10.31 7.10 -19.14
CA GLY A 32 10.42 8.09 -18.09
C GLY A 32 11.86 8.46 -17.75
N SER A 33 12.09 9.69 -17.40
CA SER A 33 13.37 10.14 -16.86
C SER A 33 13.58 9.63 -15.43
N THR A 34 14.82 9.62 -14.99
CA THR A 34 15.20 9.28 -13.61
C THR A 34 15.63 10.52 -12.83
N GLY A 35 15.52 10.45 -11.52
CA GLY A 35 15.96 11.50 -10.62
C GLY A 35 16.47 10.92 -9.29
N VAL A 36 16.70 11.82 -8.33
CA VAL A 36 17.08 11.48 -6.96
C VAL A 36 16.18 12.26 -6.01
N GLY A 37 15.60 11.56 -5.04
CA GLY A 37 14.80 12.13 -3.96
C GLY A 37 15.36 11.78 -2.59
N GLN A 38 15.21 12.70 -1.63
CA GLN A 38 15.44 12.42 -0.22
C GLN A 38 14.14 12.00 0.43
N VAL A 39 14.13 10.87 1.12
CA VAL A 39 12.95 10.24 1.72
C VAL A 39 13.28 9.65 3.09
N PHE A 40 12.27 9.41 3.93
CA PHE A 40 12.32 8.41 5.00
C PHE A 40 12.10 7.00 4.42
N PHE A 41 12.66 5.96 5.11
CA PHE A 41 12.67 4.61 4.53
C PHE A 41 12.55 3.51 5.60
N PRO A 42 11.32 3.08 5.99
CA PRO A 42 10.02 3.62 5.57
C PRO A 42 9.68 4.94 6.27
N ASN A 43 10.00 5.05 7.56
CA ASN A 43 9.80 6.19 8.43
C ASN A 43 10.92 6.26 9.48
N PRO A 44 11.05 7.33 10.27
CA PRO A 44 12.16 7.47 11.21
C PRO A 44 12.17 6.45 12.34
N VAL A 45 11.01 6.13 12.93
CA VAL A 45 10.91 5.21 14.08
C VAL A 45 11.32 3.82 13.67
N ALA A 46 10.70 3.26 12.63
CA ALA A 46 11.02 1.94 12.10
C ALA A 46 12.47 1.84 11.65
N GLN A 47 12.99 2.86 10.97
CA GLN A 47 14.32 2.83 10.41
C GLN A 47 15.43 2.93 11.48
N LEU A 48 15.24 3.77 12.49
CA LEU A 48 16.25 4.01 13.54
C LEU A 48 16.04 3.12 14.77
N GLN A 49 14.89 2.44 14.86
CA GLN A 49 14.47 1.65 16.02
C GLN A 49 14.50 2.51 17.29
N ASP A 50 13.98 3.73 17.19
CA ASP A 50 13.98 4.71 18.26
C ASP A 50 12.56 5.25 18.52
N GLU A 51 11.89 4.64 19.48
CA GLU A 51 10.54 5.00 19.94
C GLU A 51 10.47 6.35 20.67
N SER A 52 11.60 7.00 20.92
CA SER A 52 11.63 8.32 21.56
C SER A 52 11.50 9.49 20.58
N LEU A 53 11.52 9.20 19.29
CA LEU A 53 11.32 10.20 18.25
C LEU A 53 9.88 10.73 18.28
N THR A 54 9.72 12.02 18.06
CA THR A 54 8.40 12.67 18.03
C THR A 54 8.40 13.77 16.98
N ASP A 55 7.22 14.19 16.57
CA ASP A 55 7.01 15.21 15.56
C ASP A 55 7.74 16.54 15.82
N GLN A 56 7.70 17.06 17.03
CA GLN A 56 8.29 18.35 17.43
C GLN A 56 7.85 19.54 16.55
N LYS A 57 6.61 19.51 16.04
CA LYS A 57 6.01 20.54 15.16
C LYS A 57 6.83 20.73 13.88
N ASP A 58 7.02 19.67 13.16
CA ASP A 58 7.75 19.57 11.89
C ASP A 58 9.21 20.02 11.96
N ALA A 59 9.78 20.09 13.17
CA ALA A 59 11.17 20.46 13.30
C ALA A 59 12.10 19.39 12.73
N ASP A 60 13.03 19.82 11.90
CA ASP A 60 14.15 18.98 11.48
C ASP A 60 15.27 19.04 12.53
N TYR A 61 15.36 18.01 13.37
CA TYR A 61 16.31 17.97 14.48
C TYR A 61 17.35 16.85 14.33
N PRO A 62 18.52 16.94 15.04
CA PRO A 62 19.67 16.07 14.80
C PRO A 62 19.38 14.56 14.86
N ALA A 63 18.44 14.09 15.71
CA ALA A 63 18.14 12.67 15.82
C ALA A 63 17.45 12.10 14.56
N LEU A 64 16.78 12.95 13.75
CA LEU A 64 16.17 12.54 12.50
C LEU A 64 17.16 12.45 11.33
N GLN A 65 18.31 13.11 11.41
CA GLN A 65 19.26 13.16 10.28
C GLN A 65 19.68 11.76 9.77
N PRO A 66 19.89 10.75 10.63
CA PRO A 66 20.22 9.42 10.16
C PRO A 66 19.05 8.67 9.47
N ALA A 67 17.81 9.18 9.56
CA ALA A 67 16.66 8.58 8.91
C ALA A 67 16.55 8.91 7.41
N TYR A 68 17.10 10.05 6.98
CA TYR A 68 17.05 10.45 5.57
C TYR A 68 17.83 9.51 4.66
N ARG A 69 17.24 9.16 3.53
CA ARG A 69 17.86 8.33 2.48
C ARG A 69 17.69 8.97 1.11
N LEU A 70 18.76 9.00 0.35
CA LEU A 70 18.68 9.29 -1.08
C LEU A 70 18.23 8.05 -1.83
N ARG A 71 17.16 8.18 -2.63
CA ARG A 71 16.60 7.12 -3.46
C ARG A 71 16.45 7.56 -4.91
N SER A 72 16.57 6.60 -5.81
CA SER A 72 16.30 6.85 -7.23
C SER A 72 14.81 7.05 -7.43
N LEU A 73 14.44 8.16 -8.07
CA LEU A 73 13.10 8.39 -8.58
C LEU A 73 13.05 7.90 -10.01
N THR A 74 12.13 6.99 -10.31
CA THR A 74 11.94 6.43 -11.66
C THR A 74 10.63 6.91 -12.26
N ASN A 75 10.42 6.66 -13.55
CA ASN A 75 9.17 6.95 -14.25
C ASN A 75 8.76 8.44 -14.30
N LEU A 76 9.68 9.39 -14.06
CA LEU A 76 9.41 10.82 -14.19
C LEU A 76 9.13 11.20 -15.65
N ASP A 77 8.17 12.11 -15.88
CA ASP A 77 7.76 12.56 -17.22
C ASP A 77 8.74 13.56 -17.88
N GLY A 78 9.73 14.04 -17.14
CA GLY A 78 10.72 15.03 -17.61
C GLY A 78 10.25 16.48 -17.52
N SER A 79 9.11 16.77 -16.94
CA SER A 79 8.61 18.14 -16.71
C SER A 79 9.43 18.93 -15.70
N GLY A 80 10.20 18.24 -14.87
CA GLY A 80 10.90 18.80 -13.70
C GLY A 80 10.06 18.84 -12.44
N TYR A 81 8.79 18.42 -12.52
CA TYR A 81 7.90 18.21 -11.38
C TYR A 81 7.86 16.73 -10.99
N LEU A 82 7.24 16.43 -9.85
CA LEU A 82 7.02 15.06 -9.38
C LEU A 82 5.76 14.47 -10.02
N CYS A 83 5.81 14.33 -11.35
CA CYS A 83 4.82 13.66 -12.17
C CYS A 83 5.48 12.60 -13.04
N GLY A 84 4.76 11.49 -13.29
CA GLY A 84 5.28 10.40 -14.11
C GLY A 84 4.23 9.36 -14.45
N ASP A 85 4.67 8.16 -14.79
CA ASP A 85 3.78 7.09 -15.27
C ASP A 85 2.75 6.65 -14.22
N TRP A 86 3.11 6.70 -12.93
CA TRP A 86 2.33 6.10 -11.85
C TRP A 86 1.76 7.08 -10.84
N VAL A 87 2.29 8.29 -10.77
CA VAL A 87 1.86 9.29 -9.81
C VAL A 87 2.10 10.69 -10.34
N CYS A 88 1.21 11.61 -9.99
CA CYS A 88 1.40 13.04 -10.22
C CYS A 88 1.01 13.79 -8.95
N VAL A 89 1.99 14.49 -8.37
CA VAL A 89 1.81 15.22 -7.12
C VAL A 89 1.41 16.66 -7.42
N ALA A 90 0.31 17.10 -6.81
CA ALA A 90 -0.15 18.48 -6.83
C ALA A 90 -0.09 19.04 -5.40
N SER A 91 0.75 20.06 -5.19
CA SER A 91 0.73 20.80 -3.92
C SER A 91 -0.44 21.78 -3.91
N GLU A 92 -1.21 21.79 -2.84
CA GLU A 92 -2.32 22.74 -2.63
C GLU A 92 -1.90 23.86 -1.68
N THR A 93 -0.90 23.62 -0.84
CA THR A 93 -0.27 24.61 0.04
C THR A 93 1.24 24.58 -0.18
N GLY A 94 1.88 25.70 -0.09
CA GLY A 94 3.32 25.80 -0.37
C GLY A 94 3.67 25.67 -1.85
N ASP A 95 4.97 25.65 -2.13
CA ASP A 95 5.51 25.60 -3.48
C ASP A 95 5.55 24.16 -4.01
N PRO A 96 5.22 23.90 -5.29
CA PRO A 96 5.44 22.60 -5.87
C PRO A 96 6.94 22.27 -5.96
N ALA A 97 7.30 21.02 -5.66
CA ALA A 97 8.67 20.55 -5.82
C ALA A 97 9.06 20.58 -7.31
N TYR A 98 10.06 21.38 -7.64
CA TYR A 98 10.54 21.55 -9.01
C TYR A 98 12.06 21.46 -9.08
N SER A 99 12.57 20.68 -10.02
CA SER A 99 14.00 20.56 -10.27
C SER A 99 14.29 20.31 -11.76
N ARG A 100 15.13 21.15 -12.35
CA ARG A 100 15.61 20.96 -13.74
C ARG A 100 16.50 19.73 -13.91
N THR A 101 17.09 19.26 -12.82
CA THR A 101 18.03 18.13 -12.79
C THR A 101 17.40 16.88 -12.17
N ASN A 102 16.11 16.93 -11.89
CA ASN A 102 15.36 15.86 -11.18
C ASN A 102 16.01 15.48 -9.84
N THR A 103 16.53 16.46 -9.10
CA THR A 103 17.15 16.29 -7.78
C THR A 103 16.28 17.01 -6.75
N PHE A 104 15.70 16.24 -5.81
CA PHE A 104 14.70 16.70 -4.85
C PHE A 104 15.17 16.31 -3.44
N THR A 105 15.94 17.21 -2.80
CA THR A 105 16.55 16.95 -1.48
C THR A 105 16.06 17.98 -0.47
N TYR A 106 14.86 17.74 0.01
CA TYR A 106 14.20 18.51 1.06
C TYR A 106 14.28 17.75 2.38
N ASN A 107 14.20 18.43 3.50
CA ASN A 107 13.95 17.82 4.81
C ASN A 107 12.49 18.05 5.22
N ARG A 108 12.03 17.35 6.25
CA ARG A 108 10.65 17.38 6.71
C ARG A 108 10.08 18.75 7.11
N HIS A 109 10.91 19.73 7.38
CA HIS A 109 10.46 21.12 7.65
C HIS A 109 10.02 21.86 6.38
N ASP A 110 10.16 21.27 5.24
CA ASP A 110 9.82 21.84 3.93
C ASP A 110 8.72 20.98 3.30
N ASP A 111 7.51 21.53 3.15
CA ASP A 111 6.31 20.85 2.57
C ASP A 111 6.57 20.13 1.22
N ARG A 112 7.74 20.33 0.61
CA ARG A 112 8.16 19.57 -0.58
C ARG A 112 8.75 18.21 -0.26
N PHE A 113 9.09 17.94 0.99
CA PHE A 113 9.59 16.63 1.42
C PHE A 113 8.49 15.57 1.26
N GLU A 114 7.27 15.84 1.74
CA GLU A 114 6.11 14.95 1.60
C GLU A 114 5.77 14.69 0.12
N GLN A 115 6.01 15.68 -0.76
CA GLN A 115 5.82 15.49 -2.20
C GLN A 115 6.79 14.44 -2.76
N VAL A 116 8.04 14.43 -2.27
CA VAL A 116 9.04 13.42 -2.66
C VAL A 116 8.69 12.06 -2.08
N MET A 117 8.26 12.00 -0.82
CA MET A 117 7.81 10.77 -0.16
C MET A 117 6.67 10.12 -0.94
N ALA A 118 5.59 10.87 -1.21
CA ALA A 118 4.43 10.36 -1.92
C ALA A 118 4.79 9.88 -3.34
N TYR A 119 5.60 10.66 -4.08
CA TYR A 119 6.06 10.23 -5.40
C TYR A 119 6.84 8.91 -5.34
N TYR A 120 7.80 8.83 -4.42
CA TYR A 120 8.67 7.67 -4.31
C TYR A 120 7.88 6.40 -3.95
N TRP A 121 7.12 6.44 -2.86
CA TRP A 121 6.49 5.23 -2.32
C TRP A 121 5.37 4.70 -3.20
N ILE A 122 4.54 5.57 -3.80
CA ILE A 122 3.50 5.14 -4.77
C ILE A 122 4.16 4.57 -6.04
N THR A 123 5.23 5.21 -6.55
CA THR A 123 5.95 4.70 -7.72
C THR A 123 6.54 3.31 -7.45
N VAL A 124 7.12 3.10 -6.27
CA VAL A 124 7.68 1.81 -5.87
C VAL A 124 6.59 0.75 -5.76
N ALA A 125 5.48 1.06 -5.10
CA ALA A 125 4.35 0.13 -4.97
C ALA A 125 3.78 -0.26 -6.34
N GLN A 126 3.59 0.70 -7.24
CA GLN A 126 3.07 0.40 -8.57
C GLN A 126 4.08 -0.39 -9.42
N ASN A 127 5.36 -0.10 -9.32
CA ASN A 127 6.39 -0.92 -9.97
C ASN A 127 6.40 -2.36 -9.45
N TYR A 128 6.14 -2.55 -8.15
CA TYR A 128 5.97 -3.88 -7.57
C TYR A 128 4.73 -4.57 -8.17
N ILE A 129 3.57 -3.93 -8.24
CA ILE A 129 2.36 -4.45 -8.89
C ILE A 129 2.65 -4.87 -10.34
N GLN A 130 3.38 -4.03 -11.11
CA GLN A 130 3.77 -4.38 -12.48
C GLN A 130 4.69 -5.61 -12.51
N SER A 131 5.60 -5.77 -11.53
CA SER A 131 6.50 -6.92 -11.43
C SER A 131 5.78 -8.24 -11.17
N LEU A 132 4.60 -8.20 -10.53
CA LEU A 132 3.70 -9.34 -10.34
C LEU A 132 2.96 -9.73 -11.63
N GLY A 133 3.07 -8.94 -12.71
CA GLY A 133 2.47 -9.22 -14.01
C GLY A 133 1.18 -8.45 -14.30
N PHE A 134 0.73 -7.58 -13.41
CA PHE A 134 -0.44 -6.73 -13.66
C PHE A 134 -0.15 -5.72 -14.77
N GLY A 135 -1.15 -5.49 -15.63
CA GLY A 135 -0.98 -4.68 -16.84
C GLY A 135 -0.34 -5.43 -18.03
N SER A 136 0.06 -6.69 -17.84
CA SER A 136 0.63 -7.55 -18.89
C SER A 136 0.00 -8.95 -18.93
N ALA A 137 0.31 -9.81 -17.98
CA ALA A 137 -0.27 -11.14 -17.84
C ALA A 137 -1.66 -11.11 -17.18
N PHE A 138 -1.85 -10.17 -16.26
CA PHE A 138 -3.11 -9.91 -15.55
C PHE A 138 -3.67 -8.53 -15.96
N PRO A 139 -4.97 -8.27 -15.70
CA PRO A 139 -5.55 -6.94 -15.86
C PRO A 139 -4.74 -5.90 -15.08
N GLY A 140 -4.67 -4.66 -15.61
CA GLY A 140 -4.02 -3.56 -14.87
C GLY A 140 -4.82 -3.17 -13.63
N VAL A 141 -4.12 -2.88 -12.55
CA VAL A 141 -4.67 -2.35 -11.31
C VAL A 141 -4.07 -0.96 -11.10
N ASN A 142 -4.89 0.07 -11.05
CA ASN A 142 -4.49 1.49 -10.99
C ASN A 142 -3.37 1.85 -12.00
N ASN A 143 -3.49 1.38 -13.23
CA ASN A 143 -2.45 1.45 -14.26
C ASN A 143 -2.45 2.81 -14.98
N HIS A 144 -2.36 3.89 -14.21
CA HIS A 144 -2.33 5.29 -14.67
C HIS A 144 -1.73 6.18 -13.57
N PRO A 145 -1.36 7.46 -13.88
CA PRO A 145 -0.87 8.36 -12.85
C PRO A 145 -1.91 8.61 -11.75
N GLN A 146 -1.62 8.19 -10.52
CA GLN A 146 -2.41 8.51 -9.34
C GLN A 146 -2.22 9.99 -8.98
N LEU A 147 -3.31 10.74 -8.92
CA LEU A 147 -3.26 12.12 -8.44
C LEU A 147 -3.14 12.13 -6.92
N VAL A 148 -2.15 12.86 -6.43
CA VAL A 148 -1.88 13.04 -5.00
C VAL A 148 -1.93 14.52 -4.67
N ARG A 149 -2.67 14.89 -3.61
CA ARG A 149 -2.74 16.25 -3.07
C ARG A 149 -2.24 16.25 -1.64
N LEU A 150 -1.25 17.06 -1.38
CA LEU A 150 -0.60 17.15 -0.09
C LEU A 150 -1.02 18.40 0.66
N ASN A 151 -0.91 18.33 1.99
CA ASN A 151 -1.18 19.43 2.90
C ASN A 151 -2.59 20.02 2.74
N GLN A 152 -3.56 19.14 2.42
CA GLN A 152 -4.94 19.52 2.16
C GLN A 152 -5.74 19.85 3.41
N LEU A 153 -5.37 19.23 4.52
CA LEU A 153 -6.08 19.28 5.78
C LEU A 153 -5.15 19.87 6.84
N GLY A 154 -5.66 20.79 7.64
CA GLY A 154 -4.92 21.34 8.78
C GLY A 154 -5.04 20.48 10.03
N TYR A 155 -5.49 19.23 9.90
CA TYR A 155 -5.61 18.23 10.96
C TYR A 155 -5.04 16.91 10.49
N ASP A 156 -4.75 16.06 11.42
CA ASP A 156 -4.11 14.78 11.31
C ASP A 156 -5.11 13.75 10.78
N ASN A 157 -5.14 13.56 9.47
CA ASN A 157 -5.96 12.58 8.76
C ASN A 157 -5.67 12.59 7.25
N SER A 158 -5.78 11.43 6.63
CA SER A 158 -5.66 11.23 5.19
C SER A 158 -6.85 10.47 4.64
N PHE A 159 -7.05 10.50 3.34
CA PHE A 159 -8.09 9.71 2.69
C PHE A 159 -7.90 9.59 1.18
N ALA A 160 -8.36 8.47 0.63
CA ALA A 160 -8.56 8.29 -0.80
C ALA A 160 -10.00 8.71 -1.18
N THR A 161 -10.16 9.27 -2.37
CA THR A 161 -11.47 9.60 -2.93
C THR A 161 -11.79 8.71 -4.13
N ASP A 162 -13.07 8.33 -4.24
CA ASP A 162 -13.59 7.59 -5.38
C ASP A 162 -13.92 8.49 -6.59
N HIS A 163 -14.71 7.94 -7.53
CA HIS A 163 -15.24 8.67 -8.70
C HIS A 163 -15.99 9.96 -8.27
N PRO A 164 -15.80 11.10 -8.97
CA PRO A 164 -15.00 11.25 -10.19
C PRO A 164 -13.54 11.67 -9.99
N LYS A 165 -13.07 11.84 -8.77
CA LYS A 165 -11.77 12.46 -8.50
C LYS A 165 -10.62 11.47 -8.50
N TYR A 166 -10.79 10.32 -7.83
CA TYR A 166 -9.72 9.32 -7.66
C TYR A 166 -8.41 9.92 -7.17
N GLU A 167 -8.48 10.74 -6.11
CA GLU A 167 -7.34 11.46 -5.54
C GLU A 167 -6.96 10.86 -4.19
N LEU A 168 -5.67 10.85 -3.86
CA LEU A 168 -5.18 10.69 -2.50
C LEU A 168 -4.96 12.07 -1.89
N ARG A 169 -5.33 12.23 -0.63
CA ARG A 169 -5.23 13.49 0.10
C ARG A 169 -4.62 13.25 1.48
N PHE A 170 -3.52 13.94 1.75
CA PHE A 170 -2.78 13.83 3.00
C PHE A 170 -2.86 15.14 3.78
N GLY A 171 -3.09 15.02 5.09
CA GLY A 171 -3.11 16.14 6.04
C GLY A 171 -1.72 16.52 6.53
N LYS A 172 -1.69 17.55 7.40
CA LYS A 172 -0.47 18.06 8.01
C LYS A 172 -0.65 18.39 9.49
N GLY A 173 -1.47 17.63 10.19
CA GLY A 173 -1.65 17.78 11.63
C GLY A 173 -0.90 16.69 12.36
N GLY A 174 -0.31 16.98 13.48
CA GLY A 174 0.55 16.01 14.15
C GLY A 174 1.86 15.79 13.38
N VAL A 175 2.20 14.55 13.09
CA VAL A 175 3.13 14.22 12.02
C VAL A 175 2.40 14.51 10.70
N ASP A 176 3.06 15.16 9.75
CA ASP A 176 2.48 15.33 8.41
C ASP A 176 2.33 13.92 7.79
N ASP A 177 1.08 13.49 7.52
CA ASP A 177 0.73 12.10 7.18
C ASP A 177 1.61 11.50 6.07
N ALA A 178 1.97 12.31 5.07
CA ALA A 178 2.83 11.86 3.97
C ALA A 178 4.34 11.81 4.31
N GLU A 179 4.73 11.96 5.57
CA GLU A 179 6.07 11.64 6.06
C GLU A 179 6.22 10.16 6.42
N ASP A 180 5.11 9.44 6.63
CA ASP A 180 5.11 8.01 6.88
C ASP A 180 4.77 7.24 5.59
N ALA A 181 5.67 6.35 5.18
CA ALA A 181 5.45 5.53 3.99
C ALA A 181 4.23 4.63 4.11
N GLU A 182 3.92 4.18 5.32
CA GLU A 182 2.82 3.26 5.55
C GLU A 182 1.47 3.95 5.50
N VAL A 183 1.36 5.22 5.91
CA VAL A 183 0.18 6.04 5.66
C VAL A 183 -0.01 6.26 4.16
N ILE A 184 1.06 6.61 3.43
CA ILE A 184 0.98 6.79 1.96
C ILE A 184 0.49 5.52 1.28
N LEU A 185 1.01 4.36 1.66
CA LEU A 185 0.69 3.08 1.03
C LEU A 185 -0.67 2.54 1.47
N HIS A 186 -1.12 2.85 2.69
CA HIS A 186 -2.47 2.56 3.15
C HIS A 186 -3.52 3.27 2.26
N GLU A 187 -3.39 4.57 2.10
CA GLU A 187 -4.28 5.35 1.23
C GLU A 187 -4.20 4.88 -0.24
N TYR A 188 -3.01 4.48 -0.68
CA TYR A 188 -2.85 3.90 -2.01
C TYR A 188 -3.58 2.54 -2.13
N GLY A 189 -3.66 1.76 -1.06
CA GLY A 189 -4.49 0.55 -0.98
C GLY A 189 -5.96 0.82 -1.29
N HIS A 190 -6.54 1.89 -0.74
CA HIS A 190 -7.90 2.30 -1.10
C HIS A 190 -8.03 2.70 -2.57
N ALA A 191 -7.05 3.40 -3.13
CA ALA A 191 -7.06 3.72 -4.56
C ALA A 191 -7.03 2.45 -5.43
N LEU A 192 -6.29 1.40 -5.04
CA LEU A 192 -6.30 0.11 -5.72
C LEU A 192 -7.70 -0.51 -5.72
N HIS A 193 -8.44 -0.45 -4.61
CA HIS A 193 -9.82 -0.93 -4.52
C HIS A 193 -10.76 -0.14 -5.44
N PHE A 194 -10.75 1.20 -5.37
CA PHE A 194 -11.61 2.04 -6.22
C PHE A 194 -11.39 1.79 -7.72
N GLN A 195 -10.15 1.52 -8.11
CA GLN A 195 -9.80 1.23 -9.51
C GLN A 195 -10.08 -0.23 -9.89
N SER A 196 -10.01 -1.15 -8.94
CA SER A 196 -10.31 -2.57 -9.18
C SER A 196 -11.81 -2.82 -9.31
N SER A 197 -12.63 -2.10 -8.52
CA SER A 197 -14.09 -2.15 -8.60
C SER A 197 -14.73 -0.88 -8.05
N PRO A 198 -15.53 -0.15 -8.88
CA PRO A 198 -16.26 1.03 -8.42
C PRO A 198 -17.35 0.73 -7.36
N THR A 199 -17.73 -0.53 -7.20
CA THR A 199 -18.77 -0.98 -6.24
C THR A 199 -18.17 -1.79 -5.09
N PHE A 200 -16.87 -1.73 -4.89
CA PHE A 200 -16.19 -2.46 -3.81
C PHE A 200 -16.74 -2.03 -2.44
N TYR A 201 -16.79 -0.73 -2.20
CA TYR A 201 -17.37 -0.16 -0.99
C TYR A 201 -18.86 0.03 -1.18
N GLY A 202 -19.64 -0.88 -0.61
CA GLY A 202 -21.11 -0.83 -0.61
C GLY A 202 -21.66 -0.16 0.64
N ALA A 203 -22.95 -0.40 0.89
CA ALA A 203 -23.62 0.04 2.12
C ALA A 203 -23.27 -0.81 3.36
N GLY A 204 -22.39 -1.81 3.21
CA GLY A 204 -21.95 -2.70 4.27
C GLY A 204 -20.68 -2.24 4.96
N GLU A 205 -20.66 -2.29 6.28
CA GLU A 205 -19.49 -1.97 7.10
C GLU A 205 -18.33 -2.94 6.83
N GLU A 206 -18.64 -4.19 6.50
CA GLU A 206 -17.65 -5.24 6.30
C GLU A 206 -16.75 -4.99 5.07
N SER A 207 -17.28 -4.44 3.97
CA SER A 207 -16.44 -4.04 2.83
C SER A 207 -15.53 -2.86 3.15
N GLY A 208 -15.96 -1.97 4.07
CA GLY A 208 -15.11 -0.93 4.65
C GLY A 208 -13.96 -1.53 5.45
N ALA A 209 -14.27 -2.44 6.37
CA ALA A 209 -13.27 -3.15 7.19
C ALA A 209 -12.25 -3.94 6.33
N ILE A 210 -12.71 -4.58 5.25
CA ILE A 210 -11.80 -5.20 4.26
C ILE A 210 -10.87 -4.16 3.64
N GLY A 211 -11.40 -2.97 3.32
CA GLY A 211 -10.63 -1.87 2.77
C GLY A 211 -9.53 -1.38 3.69
N GLU A 212 -9.88 -1.13 4.95
CA GLU A 212 -8.93 -0.71 5.99
C GLU A 212 -7.85 -1.77 6.24
N GLY A 213 -8.28 -3.02 6.43
CA GLY A 213 -7.36 -4.12 6.67
C GLY A 213 -6.46 -4.42 5.47
N PHE A 214 -6.94 -4.23 4.24
CA PHE A 214 -6.09 -4.33 3.05
C PHE A 214 -5.10 -3.17 2.97
N GLY A 215 -5.53 -1.94 3.28
CA GLY A 215 -4.64 -0.77 3.33
C GLY A 215 -3.47 -0.99 4.27
N ASP A 216 -3.74 -1.45 5.49
CA ASP A 216 -2.72 -1.78 6.49
C ASP A 216 -1.78 -2.90 6.02
N TYR A 217 -2.36 -4.01 5.53
CA TYR A 217 -1.57 -5.12 5.00
C TYR A 217 -0.66 -4.69 3.85
N TRP A 218 -1.21 -3.96 2.87
CA TRP A 218 -0.47 -3.49 1.70
C TRP A 218 0.67 -2.56 2.08
N ALA A 219 0.42 -1.63 3.00
CA ALA A 219 1.42 -0.70 3.50
C ALA A 219 2.60 -1.45 4.12
N VAL A 220 2.31 -2.31 5.07
CA VAL A 220 3.33 -3.09 5.80
C VAL A 220 4.04 -4.09 4.87
N ASP A 221 3.33 -4.76 3.96
CA ASP A 221 3.97 -5.73 3.06
C ASP A 221 4.97 -5.06 2.13
N VAL A 222 4.57 -3.97 1.45
CA VAL A 222 5.45 -3.24 0.52
C VAL A 222 6.65 -2.64 1.25
N THR A 223 6.47 -2.06 2.43
CA THR A 223 7.60 -1.53 3.20
C THR A 223 8.54 -2.63 3.66
N ASN A 224 8.04 -3.77 4.14
CA ASN A 224 8.86 -4.90 4.57
C ASN A 224 9.63 -5.59 3.43
N ILE A 225 9.11 -5.60 2.20
CA ILE A 225 9.86 -6.11 1.04
C ILE A 225 11.14 -5.30 0.81
N LEU A 226 11.08 -3.99 1.06
CA LEU A 226 12.17 -3.06 0.73
C LEU A 226 13.04 -2.68 1.92
N ALA A 227 12.44 -2.55 3.09
CA ALA A 227 13.04 -2.09 4.33
C ALA A 227 12.55 -2.93 5.53
N PRO A 228 12.93 -4.22 5.61
CA PRO A 228 12.48 -5.09 6.69
C PRO A 228 12.80 -4.50 8.07
N THR A 229 11.82 -4.50 8.97
CA THR A 229 11.95 -4.03 10.34
C THR A 229 11.87 -5.20 11.34
N PRO A 230 12.37 -5.04 12.57
CA PRO A 230 12.26 -6.06 13.62
C PRO A 230 10.82 -6.30 14.09
N ASP A 231 9.94 -5.32 14.01
CA ASP A 231 8.50 -5.43 14.29
C ASP A 231 7.68 -5.21 13.00
N PRO A 232 7.62 -6.23 12.13
CA PRO A 232 7.02 -6.10 10.80
C PRO A 232 5.47 -6.09 10.82
N ALA A 233 4.83 -6.19 11.99
CA ALA A 233 3.38 -6.15 12.12
C ALA A 233 2.84 -4.81 12.63
N CYS A 234 3.72 -3.88 12.96
CA CYS A 234 3.38 -2.51 13.36
C CYS A 234 3.04 -1.67 12.13
N VAL A 235 1.95 -0.91 12.20
CA VAL A 235 1.49 -0.02 11.12
C VAL A 235 1.74 1.43 11.53
N ALA A 236 2.39 2.20 10.66
CA ALA A 236 2.54 3.66 10.75
C ALA A 236 3.09 4.13 12.13
N ASP A 237 4.24 3.59 12.52
CA ASP A 237 4.85 3.85 13.82
C ASP A 237 5.38 5.29 13.97
N TRP A 238 5.69 6.00 12.89
CA TRP A 238 6.04 7.41 12.95
C TRP A 238 4.79 8.31 13.11
N ASP A 239 3.79 8.12 12.28
CA ASP A 239 2.53 8.87 12.33
C ASP A 239 1.84 8.69 13.68
N SER A 240 1.81 7.46 14.20
CA SER A 240 1.19 7.12 15.48
C SER A 240 1.81 7.83 16.69
N THR A 241 3.01 8.42 16.57
CA THR A 241 3.58 9.26 17.64
C THR A 241 2.70 10.46 17.97
N SER A 242 1.83 10.87 17.06
CA SER A 242 0.82 11.92 17.27
C SER A 242 -0.33 11.48 18.16
N TYR A 243 -0.65 10.20 18.21
CA TYR A 243 -1.84 9.65 18.89
C TYR A 243 -1.51 8.85 20.14
N THR A 244 -0.43 8.08 20.10
CA THR A 244 -0.11 7.12 21.16
C THR A 244 0.95 7.66 22.11
N ARG A 245 0.85 7.28 23.39
CA ARG A 245 1.81 7.60 24.44
C ARG A 245 2.31 6.30 25.07
N GLY A 246 2.94 5.48 24.31
CA GLY A 246 3.44 4.21 24.77
C GLY A 246 4.93 4.03 24.49
N PRO A 247 5.56 2.96 24.98
CA PRO A 247 6.93 2.61 24.60
C PRO A 247 7.01 2.06 23.16
N ILE A 248 5.88 1.73 22.55
CA ILE A 248 5.74 1.28 21.16
C ILE A 248 4.60 2.06 20.54
N HIS A 249 4.87 2.70 19.41
CA HIS A 249 3.92 3.46 18.64
C HIS A 249 3.49 2.64 17.44
N CYS A 250 2.28 2.14 17.41
CA CYS A 250 1.65 1.53 16.25
C CYS A 250 0.25 2.08 16.15
N LEU A 251 -0.13 2.57 14.98
CA LEU A 251 -1.50 3.00 14.75
C LEU A 251 -2.46 1.82 14.86
N ARG A 252 -2.12 0.71 14.21
CA ARG A 252 -2.77 -0.60 14.29
C ARG A 252 -1.73 -1.72 14.18
N ARG A 253 -2.18 -2.98 14.31
CA ARG A 253 -1.27 -4.13 14.21
C ARG A 253 -1.86 -5.24 13.36
N LEU A 254 -1.00 -5.90 12.59
CA LEU A 254 -1.36 -7.07 11.76
C LEU A 254 -1.30 -8.40 12.52
N ASP A 255 -1.03 -8.40 13.82
CA ASP A 255 -0.86 -9.61 14.65
C ASP A 255 -1.77 -9.62 15.88
N THR A 256 -2.91 -8.93 15.83
CA THR A 256 -3.90 -8.91 16.91
C THR A 256 -4.56 -10.28 17.11
N ASN A 257 -5.22 -10.49 18.26
CA ASN A 257 -5.92 -11.74 18.53
C ASN A 257 -7.42 -11.72 18.12
N LYS A 258 -7.83 -10.75 17.33
CA LYS A 258 -9.23 -10.60 16.93
C LYS A 258 -9.69 -11.73 16.01
N MET A 259 -10.95 -12.13 16.16
CA MET A 259 -11.59 -13.27 15.47
C MET A 259 -12.88 -12.85 14.80
N TYR A 260 -13.07 -13.26 13.57
CA TYR A 260 -14.33 -13.13 12.86
C TYR A 260 -15.33 -14.22 13.31
N PRO A 261 -16.62 -13.96 13.42
CA PRO A 261 -17.26 -12.64 13.52
C PRO A 261 -17.37 -12.12 14.97
N ALA A 262 -16.71 -12.82 15.94
CA ALA A 262 -16.95 -12.63 17.37
C ALA A 262 -16.47 -11.24 17.88
N ASP A 263 -15.44 -10.69 17.27
CA ASP A 263 -14.81 -9.44 17.67
C ASP A 263 -15.15 -8.26 16.73
N LEU A 264 -16.15 -8.44 15.84
CA LEU A 264 -16.69 -7.33 15.06
C LEU A 264 -17.45 -6.37 15.98
N ASP A 265 -17.11 -5.08 15.92
CA ASP A 265 -17.77 -4.03 16.71
C ASP A 265 -18.45 -2.95 15.84
N GLY A 266 -18.23 -2.99 14.51
CA GLY A 266 -18.82 -2.09 13.53
C GLY A 266 -17.98 -0.83 13.28
N GLU A 267 -16.75 -0.75 13.81
CA GLU A 267 -15.80 0.29 13.45
C GLU A 267 -14.82 -0.30 12.40
N VAL A 268 -14.77 0.32 11.23
CA VAL A 268 -14.10 -0.28 10.06
C VAL A 268 -12.59 -0.48 10.23
N HIS A 269 -11.92 0.40 10.98
CA HIS A 269 -10.49 0.27 11.22
C HIS A 269 -10.21 -0.83 12.25
N ASP A 270 -11.04 -0.90 13.31
CA ASP A 270 -10.92 -1.93 14.35
C ASP A 270 -11.24 -3.32 13.80
N ASP A 271 -12.33 -3.45 13.04
CA ASP A 271 -12.73 -4.67 12.34
C ASP A 271 -11.72 -5.05 11.23
N GLY A 272 -11.08 -4.06 10.63
CA GLY A 272 -10.05 -4.21 9.61
C GLY A 272 -8.82 -4.99 10.08
N GLU A 273 -8.50 -4.95 11.39
CA GLU A 273 -7.39 -5.72 11.95
C GLU A 273 -7.60 -7.24 11.83
N ILE A 274 -8.85 -7.71 11.78
CA ILE A 274 -9.15 -9.14 11.51
C ILE A 274 -8.69 -9.52 10.10
N TRP A 275 -9.00 -8.66 9.12
CA TRP A 275 -8.67 -8.88 7.72
C TRP A 275 -7.17 -8.74 7.46
N SER A 276 -6.53 -7.69 7.98
CA SER A 276 -5.10 -7.48 7.83
C SER A 276 -4.27 -8.63 8.41
N HIS A 277 -4.67 -9.16 9.57
CA HIS A 277 -4.03 -10.34 10.15
C HIS A 277 -4.21 -11.59 9.30
N ALA A 278 -5.41 -11.82 8.74
CA ALA A 278 -5.65 -12.96 7.85
C ALA A 278 -4.77 -12.88 6.60
N LEU A 279 -4.62 -11.70 5.99
CA LEU A 279 -3.73 -11.47 4.86
C LEU A 279 -2.25 -11.63 5.24
N TRP A 280 -1.85 -11.20 6.43
CA TRP A 280 -0.50 -11.41 6.95
C TRP A 280 -0.16 -12.90 7.15
N ASN A 281 -1.13 -13.69 7.64
CA ASN A 281 -1.02 -15.14 7.71
C ASN A 281 -0.89 -15.76 6.31
N LEU A 282 -1.70 -15.31 5.36
CA LEU A 282 -1.63 -15.74 3.97
C LEU A 282 -0.24 -15.48 3.36
N ARG A 283 0.29 -14.26 3.54
CA ARG A 283 1.62 -13.87 3.12
C ARG A 283 2.72 -14.75 3.73
N THR A 284 2.57 -15.02 5.03
CA THR A 284 3.53 -15.88 5.75
C THR A 284 3.52 -17.31 5.22
N ALA A 285 2.34 -17.82 4.85
CA ALA A 285 2.17 -19.18 4.34
C ALA A 285 2.64 -19.34 2.89
N LEU A 286 2.40 -18.34 2.01
CA LEU A 286 2.62 -18.46 0.56
C LEU A 286 3.83 -17.66 0.06
N GLY A 287 4.36 -16.76 0.87
CA GLY A 287 5.29 -15.70 0.42
C GLY A 287 4.55 -14.55 -0.27
N HIS A 288 5.13 -13.35 -0.18
CA HIS A 288 4.50 -12.11 -0.66
C HIS A 288 4.07 -12.17 -2.14
N VAL A 289 4.88 -12.72 -3.04
CA VAL A 289 4.56 -12.76 -4.49
C VAL A 289 3.26 -13.51 -4.77
N HIS A 290 3.07 -14.70 -4.18
CA HIS A 290 1.87 -15.50 -4.40
C HIS A 290 0.66 -14.91 -3.68
N ALA A 291 0.84 -14.44 -2.45
CA ALA A 291 -0.22 -13.83 -1.66
C ALA A 291 -0.74 -12.56 -2.35
N ASP A 292 0.13 -11.62 -2.67
CA ASP A 292 -0.26 -10.33 -3.26
C ASP A 292 -0.86 -10.48 -4.65
N THR A 293 -0.32 -11.39 -5.48
CA THR A 293 -0.92 -11.70 -6.78
C THR A 293 -2.35 -12.20 -6.63
N ALA A 294 -2.58 -13.14 -5.71
CA ALA A 294 -3.92 -13.70 -5.49
C ALA A 294 -4.88 -12.67 -4.90
N VAL A 295 -4.44 -11.89 -3.90
CA VAL A 295 -5.24 -10.84 -3.26
C VAL A 295 -5.65 -9.78 -4.26
N LEU A 296 -4.69 -9.18 -4.98
CA LEU A 296 -4.98 -8.13 -5.96
C LEU A 296 -5.89 -8.63 -7.10
N LEU A 297 -5.68 -9.86 -7.58
CA LEU A 297 -6.50 -10.42 -8.65
C LEU A 297 -7.93 -10.70 -8.19
N SER A 298 -8.12 -11.17 -6.96
CA SER A 298 -9.43 -11.49 -6.39
C SER A 298 -10.28 -10.25 -6.08
N GLN A 299 -9.67 -9.09 -5.90
CA GLN A 299 -10.37 -7.82 -5.66
C GLN A 299 -11.02 -7.24 -6.92
N ILE A 300 -10.58 -7.67 -8.12
CA ILE A 300 -11.07 -7.11 -9.39
C ILE A 300 -12.54 -7.49 -9.61
N GLY A 301 -13.39 -6.46 -9.70
CA GLY A 301 -14.82 -6.60 -9.98
C GLY A 301 -15.65 -7.13 -8.80
N GLN A 302 -15.13 -7.04 -7.58
CA GLN A 302 -15.91 -7.30 -6.37
C GLN A 302 -17.05 -6.28 -6.23
N ASP A 303 -18.15 -6.70 -5.63
CA ASP A 303 -19.32 -5.88 -5.38
C ASP A 303 -19.73 -6.05 -3.92
N ASN A 304 -19.38 -5.06 -3.08
CA ASN A 304 -19.66 -5.07 -1.65
C ASN A 304 -19.35 -6.44 -0.98
N PRO A 305 -18.09 -6.91 -1.02
CA PRO A 305 -17.74 -8.24 -0.52
C PRO A 305 -17.83 -8.30 1.00
N THR A 306 -18.10 -9.51 1.50
CA THR A 306 -17.89 -9.88 2.91
C THR A 306 -16.53 -10.56 3.07
N MET A 307 -15.97 -10.57 4.30
CA MET A 307 -14.71 -11.27 4.57
C MET A 307 -14.75 -12.76 4.13
N PRO A 308 -15.80 -13.55 4.44
CA PRO A 308 -15.87 -14.93 3.95
C PRO A 308 -15.97 -15.05 2.42
N SER A 309 -16.70 -14.14 1.75
CA SER A 309 -16.84 -14.23 0.29
C SER A 309 -15.52 -13.91 -0.42
N LEU A 310 -14.82 -12.85 -0.01
CA LEU A 310 -13.54 -12.49 -0.62
C LEU A 310 -12.43 -13.49 -0.25
N ALA A 311 -12.41 -14.01 0.98
CA ALA A 311 -11.49 -15.07 1.38
C ALA A 311 -11.67 -16.34 0.52
N THR A 312 -12.91 -16.72 0.23
CA THR A 312 -13.20 -17.84 -0.68
C THR A 312 -12.67 -17.58 -2.08
N ASP A 313 -12.91 -16.39 -2.64
CA ASP A 313 -12.40 -16.00 -3.95
C ASP A 313 -10.85 -16.00 -3.99
N ILE A 314 -10.18 -15.57 -2.91
CA ILE A 314 -8.72 -15.63 -2.80
C ILE A 314 -8.22 -17.07 -2.78
N VAL A 315 -8.82 -17.96 -1.99
CA VAL A 315 -8.46 -19.39 -1.94
C VAL A 315 -8.65 -20.07 -3.29
N GLU A 316 -9.73 -19.74 -4.01
CA GLU A 316 -9.94 -20.26 -5.37
C GLU A 316 -8.92 -19.73 -6.35
N THR A 317 -8.58 -18.45 -6.29
CA THR A 317 -7.53 -17.82 -7.11
C THR A 317 -6.17 -18.48 -6.84
N VAL A 318 -5.83 -18.71 -5.57
CA VAL A 318 -4.60 -19.45 -5.20
C VAL A 318 -4.60 -20.85 -5.78
N ARG A 319 -5.74 -21.55 -5.72
CA ARG A 319 -5.87 -22.91 -6.29
C ARG A 319 -5.62 -22.91 -7.80
N ASP A 320 -6.20 -21.96 -8.49
CA ASP A 320 -6.10 -21.88 -9.96
C ASP A 320 -4.69 -21.49 -10.42
N LEU A 321 -4.00 -20.61 -9.67
CA LEU A 321 -2.66 -20.16 -10.03
C LEU A 321 -1.56 -21.12 -9.58
N TYR A 322 -1.69 -21.72 -8.38
CA TYR A 322 -0.57 -22.37 -7.69
C TYR A 322 -0.90 -23.80 -7.25
N GLY A 323 -2.19 -24.21 -7.31
CA GLY A 323 -2.61 -25.58 -7.03
C GLY A 323 -3.12 -25.83 -5.61
N ASN A 324 -3.54 -27.08 -5.37
CA ASN A 324 -4.28 -27.45 -4.17
C ASN A 324 -3.49 -27.33 -2.86
N ALA A 325 -2.17 -27.52 -2.90
CA ALA A 325 -1.35 -27.45 -1.68
C ALA A 325 -1.34 -26.02 -1.12
N GLU A 326 -1.12 -25.03 -1.99
CA GLU A 326 -1.12 -23.62 -1.61
C GLU A 326 -2.53 -23.13 -1.25
N ALA A 327 -3.57 -23.60 -1.97
CA ALA A 327 -4.95 -23.30 -1.61
C ALA A 327 -5.35 -23.83 -0.22
N THR A 328 -4.81 -24.99 0.18
CA THR A 328 -5.01 -25.51 1.55
C THR A 328 -4.32 -24.60 2.59
N ALA A 329 -3.14 -24.12 2.31
CA ALA A 329 -2.43 -23.18 3.19
C ALA A 329 -3.16 -21.82 3.26
N ALA A 330 -3.66 -21.33 2.13
CA ALA A 330 -4.48 -20.10 2.09
C ALA A 330 -5.77 -20.24 2.91
N GLN A 331 -6.49 -21.37 2.76
CA GLN A 331 -7.69 -21.64 3.55
C GLN A 331 -7.37 -21.69 5.06
N ALA A 332 -6.25 -22.28 5.46
CA ALA A 332 -5.83 -22.33 6.86
C ALA A 332 -5.53 -20.92 7.41
N ALA A 333 -4.95 -20.01 6.61
CA ALA A 333 -4.68 -18.64 7.03
C ALA A 333 -5.97 -17.87 7.37
N PHE A 334 -7.02 -18.02 6.58
CA PHE A 334 -8.34 -17.41 6.86
C PHE A 334 -9.09 -18.12 7.99
N ALA A 335 -9.01 -19.45 8.06
CA ALA A 335 -9.63 -20.23 9.14
C ALA A 335 -9.02 -19.89 10.51
N ASP A 336 -7.75 -19.55 10.57
CA ASP A 336 -7.05 -19.11 11.81
C ASP A 336 -7.68 -17.83 12.40
N ARG A 337 -8.35 -17.03 11.59
CA ARG A 337 -9.11 -15.84 12.02
C ARG A 337 -10.62 -16.07 12.09
N GLY A 338 -11.11 -17.30 11.88
CA GLY A 338 -12.53 -17.65 11.92
C GLY A 338 -13.31 -17.18 10.68
N ILE A 339 -12.64 -16.74 9.60
CA ILE A 339 -13.28 -16.23 8.39
C ILE A 339 -13.80 -17.37 7.52
N LEU A 340 -13.09 -18.52 7.46
CA LEU A 340 -13.46 -19.72 6.69
C LEU A 340 -13.54 -20.97 7.59
#